data_be7410909cd6b51d372e0e5d40987f22
#
_entry.id   be7410909cd6b51d372e0e5d40987f22
#
_cell.length_a   1.000
_cell.length_b   1.000
_cell.length_c   1.000
_cell.angle_alpha   90.00
_cell.angle_beta   90.00
_cell.angle_gamma   90.00
#
_symmetry.space_group_name_H-M   'P 1'
#
loop_
_entity.id
_entity.type
_entity.pdbx_description
1 polymer ?
#
loop_
_entity_poly.entity_id
_entity_poly.type
_entity_poly.pdbx_seq_one_letter_code
_entity_poly.pdbx_strand_id
1 'polypeptide(L)'
;DTNVNQTRIYENTISRFEELYPNIKVNLRLYTDYNRIYNDVITNISTDTTPNVCITYPDHIATYLTGTDVVVPLDELMTDENYGLGGKELRYDSVKKDEITESFLNECKIGDRYYALPYMRSTEACYINKDMVEKLGYEVPDVLTWDYIFEVSEAAMAKDGDGNYLVNGQNVLIPFIYKSTDNMLIQM
;
A
#
# COMPACT_ATOMS: atom_id res chain seq x y z
N ASP A 1 -2.95 1.12 -12.53
CA ASP A 1 -2.34 -0.19 -12.60
C ASP A 1 -2.65 -0.87 -13.92
N THR A 2 -1.63 -1.37 -14.62
CA THR A 2 -1.77 -2.10 -15.88
C THR A 2 -1.94 -3.60 -15.68
N ASN A 3 -2.17 -4.04 -14.46
CA ASN A 3 -2.46 -5.43 -14.17
C ASN A 3 -3.83 -5.80 -14.75
N VAL A 4 -3.82 -6.66 -15.75
CA VAL A 4 -5.03 -7.10 -16.47
C VAL A 4 -6.13 -7.66 -15.55
N ASN A 5 -5.74 -8.34 -14.47
CA ASN A 5 -6.69 -8.88 -13.50
C ASN A 5 -7.36 -7.78 -12.68
N GLN A 6 -6.61 -6.77 -12.23
CA GLN A 6 -7.17 -5.64 -11.50
C GLN A 6 -8.07 -4.79 -12.40
N THR A 7 -7.64 -4.50 -13.63
CA THR A 7 -8.47 -3.79 -14.59
C THR A 7 -9.81 -4.49 -14.78
N ARG A 8 -9.81 -5.80 -14.99
CA ARG A 8 -11.05 -6.58 -15.14
C ARG A 8 -11.95 -6.54 -13.90
N ILE A 9 -11.36 -6.51 -12.69
CA ILE A 9 -12.13 -6.38 -11.44
C ILE A 9 -12.82 -5.01 -11.40
N TYR A 10 -12.11 -3.93 -11.72
CA TYR A 10 -12.70 -2.60 -11.79
C TYR A 10 -13.82 -2.50 -12.82
N GLU A 11 -13.59 -2.97 -14.04
CA GLU A 11 -14.59 -2.97 -15.10
C GLU A 11 -15.87 -3.74 -14.70
N ASN A 12 -15.72 -4.94 -14.12
CA ASN A 12 -16.85 -5.72 -13.62
C ASN A 12 -17.59 -5.00 -12.48
N THR A 13 -16.85 -4.39 -11.56
CA THR A 13 -17.43 -3.67 -10.43
C THR A 13 -18.19 -2.42 -10.91
N ILE A 14 -17.61 -1.67 -11.84
CA ILE A 14 -18.24 -0.50 -12.47
C ILE A 14 -19.53 -0.92 -13.18
N SER A 15 -19.49 -1.99 -13.96
CA SER A 15 -20.69 -2.51 -14.65
C SER A 15 -21.83 -2.81 -13.68
N ARG A 16 -21.51 -3.51 -12.58
CA ARG A 16 -22.51 -3.80 -11.53
C ARG A 16 -23.00 -2.54 -10.83
N PHE A 17 -22.13 -1.57 -10.58
CA PHE A 17 -22.51 -0.30 -9.99
C PHE A 17 -23.46 0.49 -10.91
N GLU A 18 -23.18 0.56 -12.20
CA GLU A 18 -24.00 1.24 -13.18
C GLU A 18 -25.36 0.55 -13.40
N GLU A 19 -25.46 -0.76 -13.22
CA GLU A 19 -26.75 -1.48 -13.18
C GLU A 19 -27.61 -1.05 -11.99
N LEU A 20 -26.99 -0.86 -10.81
CA LEU A 20 -27.67 -0.41 -9.60
C LEU A 20 -28.04 1.08 -9.68
N TYR A 21 -27.20 1.89 -10.31
CA TYR A 21 -27.36 3.34 -10.41
C TYR A 21 -27.27 3.80 -11.89
N PRO A 22 -28.30 3.55 -12.69
CA PRO A 22 -28.26 3.73 -14.16
C PRO A 22 -28.07 5.21 -14.61
N ASN A 23 -28.30 6.15 -13.70
CA ASN A 23 -28.07 7.58 -13.95
C ASN A 23 -26.62 8.03 -13.72
N ILE A 24 -25.75 7.13 -13.22
CA ILE A 24 -24.34 7.39 -12.97
C ILE A 24 -23.51 6.64 -14.00
N LYS A 25 -22.55 7.32 -14.62
CA LYS A 25 -21.56 6.71 -15.50
C LYS A 25 -20.18 6.89 -14.93
N VAL A 26 -19.40 5.83 -14.88
CA VAL A 26 -18.04 5.79 -14.33
C VAL A 26 -17.03 5.69 -15.45
N ASN A 27 -16.19 6.69 -15.63
CA ASN A 27 -15.08 6.67 -16.57
C ASN A 27 -13.79 6.24 -15.86
N LEU A 28 -13.34 5.02 -16.11
CA LEU A 28 -12.12 4.47 -15.53
C LEU A 28 -10.89 5.01 -16.28
N ARG A 29 -9.96 5.64 -15.54
CA ARG A 29 -8.63 6.00 -16.05
C ARG A 29 -7.59 5.06 -15.43
N LEU A 30 -6.77 4.44 -16.28
CA LEU A 30 -5.73 3.50 -15.86
C LEU A 30 -4.35 4.14 -15.91
N TYR A 31 -3.55 3.91 -14.87
CA TYR A 31 -2.19 4.41 -14.75
C TYR A 31 -1.22 3.26 -14.46
N THR A 32 0.04 3.43 -14.83
CA THR A 32 1.08 2.42 -14.62
C THR A 32 1.61 2.39 -13.19
N ASP A 33 1.55 3.52 -12.49
CA ASP A 33 2.05 3.68 -11.13
C ASP A 33 1.38 4.85 -10.39
N TYR A 34 1.57 4.92 -9.07
CA TYR A 34 0.96 5.95 -8.22
C TYR A 34 1.53 7.35 -8.47
N ASN A 35 2.80 7.48 -8.86
CA ASN A 35 3.40 8.79 -9.16
C ASN A 35 2.75 9.43 -10.39
N ARG A 36 2.34 8.63 -11.37
CA ARG A 36 1.60 9.13 -12.52
C ARG A 36 0.22 9.64 -12.15
N ILE A 37 -0.49 8.96 -11.24
CA ILE A 37 -1.76 9.45 -10.69
C ILE A 37 -1.52 10.79 -9.99
N TYR A 38 -0.50 10.86 -9.12
CA TYR A 38 -0.14 12.06 -8.39
C TYR A 38 0.12 13.25 -9.31
N ASN A 39 0.97 13.09 -10.32
CA ASN A 39 1.32 14.15 -11.26
C ASN A 39 0.12 14.59 -12.12
N ASP A 40 -0.74 13.66 -12.51
CA ASP A 40 -1.96 13.97 -13.25
C ASP A 40 -2.93 14.77 -12.40
N VAL A 41 -3.15 14.39 -11.15
CA VAL A 41 -4.01 15.15 -10.22
C VAL A 41 -3.46 16.55 -10.00
N ILE A 42 -2.16 16.71 -9.72
CA ILE A 42 -1.54 18.05 -9.55
C ILE A 42 -1.72 18.92 -10.79
N THR A 43 -1.54 18.36 -11.97
CA THR A 43 -1.74 19.08 -13.23
C THR A 43 -3.20 19.50 -13.39
N ASN A 44 -4.13 18.60 -13.07
CA ASN A 44 -5.56 18.82 -13.24
C ASN A 44 -6.15 19.80 -12.21
N ILE A 45 -5.50 20.01 -11.06
CA ILE A 45 -5.89 21.05 -10.09
C ILE A 45 -5.86 22.43 -10.75
N SER A 46 -4.82 22.72 -11.54
CA SER A 46 -4.66 24.02 -12.19
C SER A 46 -5.67 24.28 -13.32
N THR A 47 -6.33 23.24 -13.82
CA THR A 47 -7.26 23.29 -14.95
C THR A 47 -8.71 22.99 -14.55
N ASP A 48 -8.98 22.78 -13.26
CA ASP A 48 -10.30 22.43 -12.72
C ASP A 48 -10.88 21.15 -13.38
N THR A 49 -10.02 20.16 -13.63
CA THR A 49 -10.37 18.87 -14.27
C THR A 49 -9.97 17.67 -13.44
N THR A 50 -9.92 17.84 -12.12
CA THR A 50 -9.58 16.78 -11.16
C THR A 50 -10.55 15.60 -11.26
N PRO A 51 -10.08 14.37 -11.01
CA PRO A 51 -10.96 13.21 -10.95
C PRO A 51 -11.91 13.30 -9.73
N ASN A 52 -13.09 12.72 -9.83
CA ASN A 52 -14.01 12.63 -8.70
C ASN A 52 -13.47 11.71 -7.58
N VAL A 53 -12.78 10.63 -7.95
CA VAL A 53 -12.15 9.68 -7.04
C VAL A 53 -10.83 9.22 -7.64
N CYS A 54 -9.80 9.11 -6.84
CA CYS A 54 -8.53 8.50 -7.25
C CYS A 54 -7.94 7.62 -6.14
N ILE A 55 -7.13 6.64 -6.53
CA ILE A 55 -6.31 5.88 -5.60
C ILE A 55 -5.02 6.67 -5.36
N THR A 56 -4.67 6.89 -4.11
CA THR A 56 -3.54 7.74 -3.74
C THR A 56 -2.92 7.31 -2.40
N TYR A 57 -1.80 7.89 -2.05
CA TYR A 57 -1.21 7.78 -0.73
C TYR A 57 -1.62 8.97 0.17
N PRO A 58 -1.67 8.80 1.51
CA PRO A 58 -2.01 9.89 2.43
C PRO A 58 -1.10 11.13 2.31
N ASP A 59 0.19 10.94 2.08
CA ASP A 59 1.17 12.02 1.87
C ASP A 59 0.90 12.82 0.57
N HIS A 60 0.45 12.16 -0.48
CA HIS A 60 0.01 12.83 -1.71
C HIS A 60 -1.20 13.73 -1.46
N ILE A 61 -2.14 13.30 -0.62
CA ILE A 61 -3.33 14.10 -0.27
C ILE A 61 -2.92 15.40 0.41
N ALA A 62 -1.91 15.37 1.28
CA ALA A 62 -1.38 16.59 1.92
C ALA A 62 -0.95 17.64 0.88
N THR A 63 -0.37 17.21 -0.23
CA THR A 63 -0.03 18.10 -1.34
C THR A 63 -1.28 18.61 -2.07
N TYR A 64 -2.28 17.76 -2.32
CA TYR A 64 -3.53 18.19 -2.98
C TYR A 64 -4.29 19.23 -2.17
N LEU A 65 -4.22 19.16 -0.83
CA LEU A 65 -4.83 20.12 0.09
C LEU A 65 -4.20 21.53 0.05
N THR A 66 -3.09 21.70 -0.65
CA THR A 66 -2.53 23.05 -0.90
C THR A 66 -3.39 23.84 -1.89
N GLY A 67 -4.19 23.17 -2.71
CA GLY A 67 -5.21 23.78 -3.55
C GLY A 67 -6.50 24.07 -2.76
N THR A 68 -7.19 25.17 -3.10
CA THR A 68 -8.43 25.54 -2.44
C THR A 68 -9.57 24.63 -2.91
N ASP A 69 -10.26 23.99 -1.97
CA ASP A 69 -11.46 23.15 -2.20
C ASP A 69 -11.25 21.98 -3.18
N VAL A 70 -10.02 21.47 -3.28
CA VAL A 70 -9.68 20.38 -4.23
C VAL A 70 -10.06 19.01 -3.68
N VAL A 71 -9.88 18.78 -2.38
CA VAL A 71 -10.18 17.50 -1.74
C VAL A 71 -11.33 17.65 -0.77
N VAL A 72 -12.36 16.84 -0.96
CA VAL A 72 -13.56 16.86 -0.11
C VAL A 72 -13.27 16.11 1.19
N PRO A 73 -13.52 16.73 2.36
CA PRO A 73 -13.49 16.03 3.62
C PRO A 73 -14.60 14.98 3.68
N LEU A 74 -14.28 13.77 4.17
CA LEU A 74 -15.19 12.63 4.14
C LEU A 74 -16.03 12.47 5.42
N ASP A 75 -15.79 13.28 6.45
CA ASP A 75 -16.41 13.09 7.78
C ASP A 75 -17.92 13.01 7.71
N GLU A 76 -18.55 13.98 7.07
CA GLU A 76 -20.02 14.03 6.91
C GLU A 76 -20.52 12.96 5.93
N LEU A 77 -19.78 12.76 4.83
CA LEU A 77 -20.14 11.76 3.82
C LEU A 77 -20.11 10.34 4.38
N MET A 78 -19.13 10.03 5.22
CA MET A 78 -19.00 8.71 5.85
C MET A 78 -20.12 8.42 6.86
N THR A 79 -20.64 9.45 7.48
CA THR A 79 -21.68 9.34 8.54
C THR A 79 -23.08 9.64 8.05
N ASP A 80 -23.27 9.94 6.76
CA ASP A 80 -24.59 10.12 6.19
C ASP A 80 -25.45 8.87 6.35
N GLU A 81 -26.66 9.03 6.89
CA GLU A 81 -27.54 7.90 7.23
C GLU A 81 -28.03 7.13 5.99
N ASN A 82 -28.09 7.78 4.85
CA ASN A 82 -28.67 7.22 3.64
C ASN A 82 -27.59 6.65 2.72
N TYR A 83 -26.51 7.38 2.48
CA TYR A 83 -25.50 7.08 1.48
C TYR A 83 -24.08 6.93 2.03
N GLY A 84 -23.89 7.11 3.33
CA GLY A 84 -22.61 6.90 3.98
C GLY A 84 -22.27 5.41 4.17
N LEU A 85 -21.28 5.13 5.01
CA LEU A 85 -20.85 3.76 5.30
C LEU A 85 -21.98 2.98 5.99
N GLY A 86 -22.49 1.94 5.34
CA GLY A 86 -23.65 1.16 5.79
C GLY A 86 -24.98 1.90 5.66
N GLY A 87 -25.06 2.91 4.79
CA GLY A 87 -26.25 3.75 4.59
C GLY A 87 -27.49 2.99 4.11
N LYS A 88 -28.68 3.47 4.50
CA LYS A 88 -29.97 2.79 4.33
C LYS A 88 -30.46 2.75 2.87
N GLU A 89 -30.06 3.74 2.06
CA GLU A 89 -30.46 3.89 0.66
C GLU A 89 -29.45 3.27 -0.33
N LEU A 90 -28.37 2.68 0.18
CA LEU A 90 -27.41 1.97 -0.66
C LEU A 90 -28.05 0.71 -1.26
N ARG A 91 -27.85 0.53 -2.55
CA ARG A 91 -28.39 -0.62 -3.31
C ARG A 91 -27.44 -1.84 -3.33
N TYR A 92 -26.44 -1.82 -2.47
CA TYR A 92 -25.46 -2.89 -2.28
C TYR A 92 -25.09 -2.99 -0.80
N ASP A 93 -24.56 -4.13 -0.39
CA ASP A 93 -24.04 -4.32 0.95
C ASP A 93 -22.74 -3.52 1.13
N SER A 94 -22.81 -2.48 1.89
CA SER A 94 -21.70 -1.52 2.11
C SER A 94 -20.99 -1.84 3.42
N VAL A 95 -19.67 -1.68 3.41
CA VAL A 95 -18.85 -1.72 4.61
C VAL A 95 -19.32 -0.67 5.61
N LYS A 96 -19.46 -1.06 6.88
CA LYS A 96 -19.73 -0.15 7.99
C LYS A 96 -18.41 0.39 8.56
N LYS A 97 -18.49 1.52 9.25
CA LYS A 97 -17.29 2.15 9.81
C LYS A 97 -16.55 1.27 10.81
N ASP A 98 -17.27 0.51 11.62
CA ASP A 98 -16.74 -0.43 12.62
C ASP A 98 -16.12 -1.70 12.02
N GLU A 99 -16.37 -1.97 10.75
CA GLU A 99 -15.74 -3.06 9.99
C GLU A 99 -14.38 -2.64 9.37
N ILE A 100 -14.06 -1.35 9.38
CA ILE A 100 -12.79 -0.84 8.89
C ILE A 100 -11.77 -0.85 10.04
N THR A 101 -10.59 -1.44 9.81
CA THR A 101 -9.50 -1.45 10.80
C THR A 101 -9.15 -0.02 11.20
N GLU A 102 -9.29 0.29 12.47
CA GLU A 102 -9.16 1.65 13.00
C GLU A 102 -7.80 2.29 12.71
N SER A 103 -6.71 1.53 12.83
CA SER A 103 -5.38 2.03 12.51
C SER A 103 -5.26 2.48 11.05
N PHE A 104 -5.84 1.74 10.11
CA PHE A 104 -5.83 2.10 8.70
C PHE A 104 -6.70 3.31 8.40
N LEU A 105 -7.85 3.40 9.07
CA LEU A 105 -8.72 4.56 8.92
C LEU A 105 -8.07 5.83 9.48
N ASN A 106 -7.37 5.73 10.61
CA ASN A 106 -6.69 6.86 11.22
C ASN A 106 -5.53 7.40 10.37
N GLU A 107 -4.86 6.56 9.56
CA GLU A 107 -3.85 7.01 8.60
C GLU A 107 -4.44 7.89 7.46
N CYS A 108 -5.75 7.84 7.25
CA CYS A 108 -6.45 8.65 6.27
C CYS A 108 -6.85 10.04 6.79
N LYS A 109 -6.45 10.38 8.03
CA LYS A 109 -6.64 11.72 8.60
C LYS A 109 -5.47 12.64 8.25
N ILE A 110 -5.81 13.89 7.96
CA ILE A 110 -4.86 15.00 7.93
C ILE A 110 -5.41 16.06 8.88
N GLY A 111 -4.67 16.35 9.95
CA GLY A 111 -5.24 17.05 11.10
C GLY A 111 -6.36 16.22 11.74
N ASP A 112 -7.52 16.82 11.93
CA ASP A 112 -8.66 16.17 12.59
C ASP A 112 -9.71 15.62 11.62
N ARG A 113 -9.47 15.69 10.30
CA ARG A 113 -10.45 15.33 9.28
C ARG A 113 -10.00 14.17 8.42
N TYR A 114 -10.95 13.33 8.00
CA TYR A 114 -10.73 12.26 7.03
C TYR A 114 -10.78 12.81 5.60
N TYR A 115 -9.78 12.48 4.78
CA TYR A 115 -9.72 12.86 3.36
C TYR A 115 -9.61 11.66 2.43
N ALA A 116 -9.54 10.46 2.98
CA ALA A 116 -9.56 9.22 2.23
C ALA A 116 -10.21 8.09 3.04
N LEU A 117 -10.46 6.98 2.36
CA LEU A 117 -10.78 5.69 2.97
C LEU A 117 -9.65 4.69 2.65
N PRO A 118 -9.30 3.80 3.57
CA PRO A 118 -8.33 2.76 3.29
C PRO A 118 -8.91 1.79 2.26
N TYR A 119 -8.19 1.55 1.17
CA TYR A 119 -8.65 0.66 0.10
C TYR A 119 -7.80 -0.59 -0.01
N MET A 120 -6.51 -0.45 -0.28
CA MET A 120 -5.56 -1.57 -0.34
C MET A 120 -4.40 -1.26 0.60
N ARG A 121 -4.05 -2.25 1.43
CA ARG A 121 -2.91 -2.15 2.34
C ARG A 121 -1.96 -3.31 2.06
N SER A 122 -0.69 -3.00 2.01
CA SER A 122 0.38 -3.98 1.92
C SER A 122 1.40 -3.73 3.01
N THR A 123 2.11 -4.77 3.39
CA THR A 123 3.24 -4.68 4.30
C THR A 123 4.43 -5.41 3.70
N GLU A 124 5.60 -5.06 4.16
CA GLU A 124 6.80 -5.83 3.91
C GLU A 124 7.00 -6.83 5.03
N ALA A 125 7.51 -8.01 4.69
CA ALA A 125 7.87 -9.03 5.63
C ALA A 125 9.25 -9.57 5.28
N CYS A 126 10.06 -9.80 6.29
CA CYS A 126 11.35 -10.48 6.15
C CYS A 126 11.11 -11.99 6.15
N TYR A 127 11.54 -12.65 5.09
CA TYR A 127 11.56 -14.11 5.00
C TYR A 127 12.95 -14.60 5.35
N ILE A 128 13.03 -15.50 6.35
CA ILE A 128 14.29 -16.01 6.86
C ILE A 128 14.36 -17.51 6.56
N ASN A 129 15.48 -17.94 5.98
CA ASN A 129 15.81 -19.35 5.90
C ASN A 129 16.34 -19.83 7.27
N LYS A 130 15.40 -20.31 8.10
CA LYS A 130 15.69 -20.70 9.48
C LYS A 130 16.73 -21.82 9.54
N ASP A 131 16.61 -22.85 8.68
CA ASP A 131 17.56 -23.97 8.65
C ASP A 131 18.99 -23.50 8.35
N MET A 132 19.14 -22.47 7.51
CA MET A 132 20.44 -21.88 7.21
C MET A 132 20.99 -21.11 8.40
N VAL A 133 20.18 -20.31 9.06
CA VAL A 133 20.56 -19.53 10.25
C VAL A 133 21.01 -20.47 11.38
N GLU A 134 20.28 -21.55 11.63
CA GLU A 134 20.62 -22.56 12.63
C GLU A 134 21.94 -23.30 12.29
N LYS A 135 22.17 -23.62 11.01
CA LYS A 135 23.44 -24.21 10.56
C LYS A 135 24.64 -23.29 10.75
N LEU A 136 24.44 -22.00 10.70
CA LEU A 136 25.48 -21.01 11.01
C LEU A 136 25.70 -20.82 12.51
N GLY A 137 24.91 -21.48 13.36
CA GLY A 137 25.02 -21.44 14.82
C GLY A 137 24.27 -20.24 15.45
N TYR A 138 23.35 -19.64 14.73
CA TYR A 138 22.51 -18.53 15.20
C TYR A 138 21.08 -18.98 15.49
N GLU A 139 20.42 -18.26 16.35
CA GLU A 139 18.97 -18.35 16.58
C GLU A 139 18.28 -17.12 15.97
N VAL A 140 17.07 -17.32 15.42
CA VAL A 140 16.27 -16.19 14.93
C VAL A 140 15.67 -15.44 16.12
N PRO A 141 15.99 -14.15 16.34
CA PRO A 141 15.49 -13.41 17.48
C PRO A 141 14.02 -13.01 17.27
N ASP A 142 13.32 -12.69 18.35
CA ASP A 142 11.95 -12.17 18.30
C ASP A 142 11.88 -10.79 17.61
N VAL A 143 12.93 -10.01 17.71
CA VAL A 143 13.08 -8.70 17.07
C VAL A 143 14.31 -8.69 16.19
N LEU A 144 14.12 -8.58 14.88
CA LEU A 144 15.20 -8.43 13.92
C LEU A 144 15.80 -7.04 13.99
N THR A 145 17.14 -7.00 14.01
CA THR A 145 17.93 -5.77 13.91
C THR A 145 18.83 -5.82 12.69
N TRP A 146 19.25 -4.67 12.19
CA TRP A 146 20.21 -4.61 11.10
C TRP A 146 21.56 -5.23 11.49
N ASP A 147 22.01 -5.04 12.73
CA ASP A 147 23.25 -5.64 13.23
C ASP A 147 23.19 -7.17 13.14
N TYR A 148 22.07 -7.78 13.56
CA TYR A 148 21.87 -9.21 13.42
C TYR A 148 21.88 -9.67 11.95
N ILE A 149 21.22 -8.95 11.07
CA ILE A 149 21.19 -9.26 9.63
C ILE A 149 22.60 -9.21 9.05
N PHE A 150 23.39 -8.18 9.38
CA PHE A 150 24.77 -8.07 8.91
C PHE A 150 25.65 -9.18 9.47
N GLU A 151 25.59 -9.46 10.77
CA GLU A 151 26.38 -10.52 11.42
C GLU A 151 26.11 -11.89 10.79
N VAL A 152 24.85 -12.28 10.64
CA VAL A 152 24.46 -13.54 10.01
C VAL A 152 24.86 -13.58 8.54
N SER A 153 24.77 -12.45 7.84
CA SER A 153 25.20 -12.35 6.44
C SER A 153 26.70 -12.53 6.28
N GLU A 154 27.50 -11.94 7.14
CA GLU A 154 28.96 -12.13 7.16
C GLU A 154 29.32 -13.58 7.46
N ALA A 155 28.69 -14.20 8.45
CA ALA A 155 28.90 -15.61 8.77
C ALA A 155 28.52 -16.52 7.59
N ALA A 156 27.42 -16.22 6.87
CA ALA A 156 27.00 -16.98 5.71
C ALA A 156 27.97 -16.88 4.53
N MET A 157 28.71 -15.78 4.42
CA MET A 157 29.69 -15.53 3.37
C MET A 157 31.12 -15.92 3.75
N ALA A 158 31.37 -16.30 5.00
CA ALA A 158 32.68 -16.63 5.50
C ALA A 158 33.30 -17.85 4.79
N LYS A 159 34.59 -17.75 4.44
CA LYS A 159 35.35 -18.78 3.73
C LYS A 159 36.63 -19.11 4.44
N ASP A 160 37.12 -20.35 4.25
CA ASP A 160 38.43 -20.77 4.67
C ASP A 160 39.55 -20.24 3.76
N GLY A 161 40.81 -20.59 4.10
CA GLY A 161 41.98 -20.16 3.32
C GLY A 161 42.03 -20.70 1.87
N ASP A 162 41.28 -21.74 1.59
CA ASP A 162 41.15 -22.35 0.26
C ASP A 162 39.98 -21.81 -0.54
N GLY A 163 39.19 -20.87 0.03
CA GLY A 163 38.05 -20.24 -0.61
C GLY A 163 36.74 -21.02 -0.52
N ASN A 164 36.68 -22.07 0.29
CA ASN A 164 35.44 -22.81 0.52
C ASN A 164 34.60 -22.15 1.60
N TYR A 165 33.27 -22.20 1.47
CA TYR A 165 32.39 -21.71 2.52
C TYR A 165 32.57 -22.54 3.80
N LEU A 166 32.61 -21.86 4.94
CA LEU A 166 32.81 -22.52 6.25
C LEU A 166 31.63 -23.44 6.60
N VAL A 167 30.42 -23.11 6.17
CA VAL A 167 29.27 -23.98 6.34
C VAL A 167 29.21 -24.98 5.19
N ASN A 168 29.48 -26.22 5.50
CA ASN A 168 29.62 -27.30 4.53
C ASN A 168 28.34 -27.47 3.65
N GLY A 169 28.54 -27.51 2.33
CA GLY A 169 27.47 -27.67 1.35
C GLY A 169 26.61 -26.44 1.08
N GLN A 170 27.05 -25.29 1.52
CA GLN A 170 26.31 -24.02 1.31
C GLN A 170 27.05 -23.09 0.33
N ASN A 171 26.42 -22.79 -0.79
CA ASN A 171 26.85 -21.74 -1.72
C ASN A 171 25.95 -20.53 -1.54
N VAL A 172 26.31 -19.65 -0.62
CA VAL A 172 25.57 -18.42 -0.40
C VAL A 172 26.15 -17.34 -1.32
N LEU A 173 25.45 -17.05 -2.41
CA LEU A 173 25.84 -16.00 -3.36
C LEU A 173 25.41 -14.61 -2.88
N ILE A 174 24.21 -14.52 -2.29
CA ILE A 174 23.61 -13.29 -1.79
C ILE A 174 22.98 -13.62 -0.45
N PRO A 175 23.56 -13.16 0.67
CA PRO A 175 23.10 -13.51 2.01
C PRO A 175 21.81 -12.78 2.39
N PHE A 176 21.59 -11.59 1.85
CA PHE A 176 20.42 -10.76 2.11
C PHE A 176 20.01 -9.98 0.86
N ILE A 177 18.70 -9.91 0.62
CA ILE A 177 18.12 -9.12 -0.48
C ILE A 177 17.02 -8.25 0.09
N TYR A 178 17.09 -6.95 -0.21
CA TYR A 178 15.98 -6.03 0.00
C TYR A 178 15.28 -5.73 -1.33
N LYS A 179 13.96 -5.75 -1.32
CA LYS A 179 13.15 -5.64 -2.54
C LYS A 179 13.26 -4.27 -3.21
N SER A 180 13.32 -3.20 -2.42
CA SER A 180 13.19 -1.83 -2.91
C SER A 180 14.06 -0.87 -2.11
N THR A 181 14.86 -0.06 -2.80
CA THR A 181 15.72 0.95 -2.17
C THR A 181 14.90 2.01 -1.44
N ASP A 182 13.75 2.40 -2.00
CA ASP A 182 12.89 3.44 -1.43
C ASP A 182 12.29 2.98 -0.10
N ASN A 183 11.77 1.74 -0.08
CA ASN A 183 11.21 1.16 1.14
C ASN A 183 12.30 0.92 2.21
N MET A 184 13.51 0.55 1.79
CA MET A 184 14.63 0.39 2.71
C MET A 184 14.95 1.69 3.45
N LEU A 185 14.97 2.83 2.74
CA LEU A 185 15.24 4.14 3.34
C LEU A 185 14.16 4.58 4.34
N ILE A 186 12.91 4.15 4.13
CA ILE A 186 11.80 4.47 5.04
C ILE A 186 11.89 3.65 6.34
N GLN A 187 12.48 2.45 6.29
CA GLN A 187 12.51 1.51 7.41
C GLN A 187 13.84 1.49 8.18
N MET A 188 14.86 2.17 7.72
CA MET A 188 16.14 2.36 8.41
C MET A 188 16.09 3.56 9.37
#